data_5b44920ee2fb73142b6536308682f371
#
_entry.id   5b44920ee2fb73142b6536308682f371
#
_cell.length_a   1.000
_cell.length_b   1.000
_cell.length_c   1.000
_cell.angle_alpha   90.00
_cell.angle_beta   90.00
_cell.angle_gamma   90.00
#
_symmetry.space_group_name_H-M   'P 1'
#
loop_
_entity.id
_entity.type
_entity.pdbx_description
1 polymer ?
#
loop_
_entity_poly.entity_id
_entity_poly.type
_entity_poly.pdbx_seq_one_letter_code
_entity_poly.pdbx_strand_id
1 'polypeptide(L)'
;ILKNNGGNIDLEKVNGQIDLSVISGHVSLSKCDGDITINTENGNNTLSSIKGEINSATTLGETLVENFVGTKATFNINVGNLRLSNCNANIDAKIDIGNIKIDKVNGNTNLYTAKGFINVKNIIGDNIARSNFGDINAMNISGKVNVISEIGNIIINKTYNSFLKNHDILLKTSRGSITLNFPSDLPYNIKAICENQTSKNSISSEIPLNEKYFPNKIIAEGKIKGGNL
;
A
#
# COMPACT_ATOMS: atom_id res chain seq x y z
N ILE A 1 -14.03 24.75 -9.42
CA ILE A 1 -12.58 24.94 -9.17
C ILE A 1 -12.41 26.00 -8.09
N LEU A 2 -11.76 25.65 -7.00
CA LEU A 2 -11.40 26.56 -5.91
C LEU A 2 -9.87 26.72 -5.87
N LYS A 3 -9.39 27.96 -5.85
CA LYS A 3 -7.96 28.27 -5.64
C LYS A 3 -7.82 29.02 -4.35
N ASN A 4 -6.92 28.57 -3.46
CA ASN A 4 -6.66 29.19 -2.17
C ASN A 4 -5.16 29.38 -1.97
N ASN A 5 -4.74 30.62 -1.79
CA ASN A 5 -3.34 30.93 -1.55
C ASN A 5 -2.96 30.80 -0.06
N GLY A 6 -3.92 30.91 0.84
CA GLY A 6 -3.71 30.73 2.29
C GLY A 6 -5.04 30.56 3.01
N GLY A 7 -5.02 29.78 4.09
CA GLY A 7 -6.20 29.46 4.88
C GLY A 7 -6.78 28.07 4.59
N ASN A 8 -7.79 27.69 5.33
CA ASN A 8 -8.39 26.36 5.24
C ASN A 8 -9.57 26.33 4.26
N ILE A 9 -9.77 25.18 3.66
CA ILE A 9 -10.96 24.86 2.86
C ILE A 9 -11.73 23.76 3.60
N ASP A 10 -12.96 24.06 3.97
CA ASP A 10 -13.88 23.08 4.56
C ASP A 10 -15.13 22.96 3.67
N LEU A 11 -15.36 21.78 3.10
CA LEU A 11 -16.54 21.50 2.29
C LEU A 11 -17.28 20.28 2.86
N GLU A 12 -18.57 20.43 3.06
CA GLU A 12 -19.45 19.36 3.52
C GLU A 12 -20.65 19.19 2.58
N LYS A 13 -21.01 17.94 2.28
CA LYS A 13 -22.20 17.57 1.49
C LYS A 13 -22.24 18.21 0.10
N VAL A 14 -21.10 18.27 -0.56
CA VAL A 14 -21.00 18.75 -1.93
C VAL A 14 -21.21 17.60 -2.90
N ASN A 15 -22.08 17.79 -3.89
CA ASN A 15 -22.32 16.84 -4.97
C ASN A 15 -21.78 17.43 -6.28
N GLY A 16 -20.99 16.64 -7.02
CA GLY A 16 -20.38 17.01 -8.27
C GLY A 16 -18.86 17.11 -8.20
N GLN A 17 -18.25 17.53 -9.28
CA GLN A 17 -16.80 17.59 -9.40
C GLN A 17 -16.20 18.67 -8.48
N ILE A 18 -15.18 18.31 -7.72
CA ILE A 18 -14.46 19.20 -6.79
C ILE A 18 -12.99 19.29 -7.25
N ASP A 19 -12.58 20.47 -7.68
CA ASP A 19 -11.19 20.77 -8.04
C ASP A 19 -10.63 21.82 -7.10
N LEU A 20 -9.59 21.47 -6.32
CA LEU A 20 -8.95 22.32 -5.33
C LEU A 20 -7.48 22.52 -5.65
N SER A 21 -7.02 23.76 -5.54
CA SER A 21 -5.61 24.13 -5.61
C SER A 21 -5.28 25.01 -4.41
N VAL A 22 -4.43 24.51 -3.51
CA VAL A 22 -4.11 25.14 -2.22
C VAL A 22 -2.61 25.32 -2.11
N ILE A 23 -2.16 26.57 -1.97
CA ILE A 23 -0.74 26.85 -1.74
C ILE A 23 -0.37 26.62 -0.27
N SER A 24 -1.17 27.14 0.66
CA SER A 24 -0.93 26.95 2.09
C SER A 24 -2.25 26.87 2.86
N GLY A 25 -2.44 25.78 3.61
CA GLY A 25 -3.64 25.58 4.42
C GLY A 25 -4.11 24.13 4.40
N HIS A 26 -5.15 23.86 5.17
CA HIS A 26 -5.72 22.52 5.26
C HIS A 26 -6.96 22.39 4.39
N VAL A 27 -7.14 21.21 3.79
CA VAL A 27 -8.35 20.82 3.08
C VAL A 27 -9.10 19.80 3.92
N SER A 28 -10.37 20.06 4.18
CA SER A 28 -11.30 19.14 4.85
C SER A 28 -12.52 18.93 3.96
N LEU A 29 -12.74 17.71 3.51
CA LEU A 29 -13.90 17.32 2.72
C LEU A 29 -14.70 16.26 3.46
N SER A 30 -15.99 16.45 3.61
CA SER A 30 -16.83 15.47 4.26
C SER A 30 -18.16 15.24 3.55
N LYS A 31 -18.57 13.98 3.45
CA LYS A 31 -19.86 13.57 2.84
C LYS A 31 -20.04 14.11 1.42
N CYS A 32 -19.00 14.10 0.61
CA CYS A 32 -19.04 14.57 -0.77
C CYS A 32 -19.25 13.40 -1.74
N ASP A 33 -19.99 13.67 -2.81
CA ASP A 33 -20.32 12.70 -3.86
C ASP A 33 -19.96 13.29 -5.23
N GLY A 34 -18.89 12.77 -5.84
CA GLY A 34 -18.33 13.21 -7.11
C GLY A 34 -16.81 13.06 -7.14
N ASP A 35 -16.24 13.34 -8.30
CA ASP A 35 -14.81 13.20 -8.49
C ASP A 35 -14.05 14.37 -7.86
N ILE A 36 -13.00 14.06 -7.14
CA ILE A 36 -12.23 15.00 -6.34
C ILE A 36 -10.80 15.07 -6.86
N THR A 37 -10.37 16.27 -7.24
CA THR A 37 -8.97 16.59 -7.54
C THR A 37 -8.46 17.61 -6.53
N ILE A 38 -7.35 17.29 -5.85
CA ILE A 38 -6.72 18.16 -4.85
C ILE A 38 -5.25 18.32 -5.17
N ASN A 39 -4.79 19.56 -5.27
CA ASN A 39 -3.39 19.92 -5.36
C ASN A 39 -3.04 20.81 -4.18
N THR A 40 -2.24 20.32 -3.22
CA THR A 40 -1.82 21.05 -2.02
C THR A 40 -0.30 21.20 -2.02
N GLU A 41 0.20 22.43 -1.97
CA GLU A 41 1.65 22.64 -1.85
C GLU A 41 2.11 22.46 -0.40
N ASN A 42 1.44 23.11 0.56
CA ASN A 42 1.80 23.04 1.98
C ASN A 42 0.54 22.97 2.85
N GLY A 43 0.25 21.78 3.37
CA GLY A 43 -0.92 21.55 4.23
C GLY A 43 -1.39 20.12 4.21
N ASN A 44 -2.35 19.83 5.06
CA ASN A 44 -2.90 18.48 5.19
C ASN A 44 -4.25 18.36 4.49
N ASN A 45 -4.54 17.19 3.95
CA ASN A 45 -5.81 16.86 3.35
C ASN A 45 -6.53 15.81 4.21
N THR A 46 -7.75 16.10 4.62
CA THR A 46 -8.62 15.18 5.36
C THR A 46 -9.91 14.96 4.58
N LEU A 47 -10.14 13.74 4.17
CA LEU A 47 -11.30 13.34 3.37
C LEU A 47 -12.08 12.26 4.12
N SER A 48 -13.34 12.51 4.39
CA SER A 48 -14.20 11.57 5.13
C SER A 48 -15.54 11.35 4.43
N SER A 49 -15.92 10.09 4.28
CA SER A 49 -17.19 9.71 3.66
C SER A 49 -17.34 10.25 2.23
N ILE A 50 -16.39 9.90 1.40
CA ILE A 50 -16.31 10.32 0.00
C ILE A 50 -16.82 9.21 -0.92
N LYS A 51 -17.59 9.60 -1.95
CA LYS A 51 -17.97 8.74 -3.07
C LYS A 51 -17.46 9.36 -4.38
N GLY A 52 -16.98 8.52 -5.32
CA GLY A 52 -16.44 8.96 -6.62
C GLY A 52 -14.98 8.55 -6.82
N GLU A 53 -14.19 9.33 -7.51
CA GLU A 53 -12.75 9.12 -7.68
C GLU A 53 -11.96 10.16 -6.90
N ILE A 54 -10.78 9.80 -6.41
CA ILE A 54 -9.88 10.74 -5.73
C ILE A 54 -8.56 10.80 -6.51
N ASN A 55 -8.13 12.02 -6.82
CA ASN A 55 -6.80 12.32 -7.33
C ASN A 55 -6.18 13.42 -6.46
N SER A 56 -5.23 13.07 -5.60
CA SER A 56 -4.61 14.00 -4.65
C SER A 56 -3.11 14.09 -4.85
N ALA A 57 -2.61 15.30 -5.04
CA ALA A 57 -1.19 15.62 -5.05
C ALA A 57 -0.87 16.56 -3.89
N THR A 58 0.15 16.20 -3.08
CA THR A 58 0.59 16.98 -1.90
C THR A 58 2.10 17.13 -1.93
N THR A 59 2.59 18.35 -1.90
CA THR A 59 4.04 18.58 -1.87
C THR A 59 4.59 18.42 -0.47
N LEU A 60 3.95 19.06 0.53
CA LEU A 60 4.35 18.95 1.93
C LEU A 60 3.10 18.84 2.81
N GLY A 61 2.92 17.71 3.46
CA GLY A 61 1.79 17.49 4.38
C GLY A 61 1.26 16.06 4.37
N GLU A 62 0.32 15.80 5.23
CA GLU A 62 -0.31 14.49 5.38
C GLU A 62 -1.64 14.43 4.61
N THR A 63 -1.97 13.24 4.12
CA THR A 63 -3.28 12.95 3.56
C THR A 63 -3.95 11.83 4.36
N LEU A 64 -5.13 12.12 4.89
CA LEU A 64 -5.99 11.18 5.61
C LEU A 64 -7.28 10.95 4.82
N VAL A 65 -7.63 9.68 4.58
CA VAL A 65 -8.91 9.33 3.94
C VAL A 65 -9.61 8.25 4.75
N GLU A 66 -10.86 8.49 5.07
CA GLU A 66 -11.70 7.57 5.81
C GLU A 66 -13.05 7.36 5.13
N ASN A 67 -13.50 6.10 5.09
CA ASN A 67 -14.81 5.73 4.52
C ASN A 67 -14.97 6.19 3.05
N PHE A 68 -14.10 5.69 2.19
CA PHE A 68 -14.13 6.01 0.76
C PHE A 68 -14.76 4.87 -0.05
N VAL A 69 -15.63 5.24 -0.98
CA VAL A 69 -16.27 4.32 -1.93
C VAL A 69 -16.12 4.87 -3.34
N GLY A 70 -15.45 4.14 -4.20
CA GLY A 70 -15.24 4.55 -5.59
C GLY A 70 -14.58 3.47 -6.43
N THR A 71 -14.14 3.83 -7.62
CA THR A 71 -13.41 2.90 -8.50
C THR A 71 -11.92 2.98 -8.23
N LYS A 72 -11.40 4.19 -8.00
CA LYS A 72 -9.97 4.44 -7.83
C LYS A 72 -9.69 5.65 -6.94
N ALA A 73 -8.62 5.55 -6.16
CA ALA A 73 -7.99 6.70 -5.52
C ALA A 73 -6.48 6.73 -5.83
N THR A 74 -5.99 7.89 -6.24
CA THR A 74 -4.58 8.12 -6.58
C THR A 74 -4.00 9.19 -5.66
N PHE A 75 -2.84 8.89 -5.05
CA PHE A 75 -2.15 9.78 -4.13
C PHE A 75 -0.69 9.95 -4.54
N ASN A 76 -0.25 11.19 -4.73
CA ASN A 76 1.14 11.54 -4.97
C ASN A 76 1.59 12.52 -3.88
N ILE A 77 2.54 12.12 -3.02
CA ILE A 77 3.01 12.93 -1.90
C ILE A 77 4.53 13.04 -2.00
N ASN A 78 5.07 14.25 -2.04
CA ASN A 78 6.51 14.40 -2.05
C ASN A 78 7.07 14.21 -0.64
N VAL A 79 6.58 14.95 0.36
CA VAL A 79 7.00 14.81 1.76
C VAL A 79 5.78 14.79 2.67
N GLY A 80 5.54 13.66 3.31
CA GLY A 80 4.40 13.49 4.23
C GLY A 80 3.91 12.07 4.30
N ASN A 81 2.82 11.84 5.00
CA ASN A 81 2.30 10.50 5.22
C ASN A 81 0.92 10.33 4.57
N LEU A 82 0.63 9.11 4.16
CA LEU A 82 -0.71 8.71 3.71
C LEU A 82 -1.33 7.75 4.73
N ARG A 83 -2.55 8.04 5.14
CA ARG A 83 -3.37 7.15 5.97
C ARG A 83 -4.72 6.92 5.32
N LEU A 84 -5.05 5.65 5.08
CA LEU A 84 -6.34 5.27 4.52
C LEU A 84 -7.03 4.27 5.44
N SER A 85 -8.33 4.41 5.61
CA SER A 85 -9.15 3.44 6.34
C SER A 85 -10.54 3.26 5.74
N ASN A 86 -11.03 2.02 5.75
CA ASN A 86 -12.36 1.66 5.26
C ASN A 86 -12.62 2.12 3.81
N CYS A 87 -11.80 1.67 2.87
CA CYS A 87 -11.91 2.04 1.45
C CYS A 87 -12.44 0.86 0.63
N ASN A 88 -13.41 1.13 -0.22
CA ASN A 88 -13.91 0.21 -1.23
C ASN A 88 -13.54 0.76 -2.62
N ALA A 89 -12.31 0.55 -3.04
CA ALA A 89 -11.72 1.06 -4.29
C ALA A 89 -10.31 0.50 -4.52
N ASN A 90 -9.80 0.62 -5.73
CA ASN A 90 -8.39 0.43 -6.01
C ASN A 90 -7.57 1.66 -5.56
N ILE A 91 -6.43 1.40 -4.93
CA ILE A 91 -5.57 2.44 -4.36
C ILE A 91 -4.21 2.46 -5.08
N ASP A 92 -3.85 3.58 -5.67
CA ASP A 92 -2.51 3.87 -6.16
C ASP A 92 -1.88 4.96 -5.29
N ALA A 93 -0.74 4.69 -4.66
CA ALA A 93 -0.06 5.68 -3.84
C ALA A 93 1.44 5.71 -4.12
N LYS A 94 1.97 6.92 -4.32
CA LYS A 94 3.39 7.19 -4.46
C LYS A 94 3.80 8.28 -3.47
N ILE A 95 4.81 7.96 -2.64
CA ILE A 95 5.39 8.89 -1.68
C ILE A 95 6.90 8.93 -1.89
N ASP A 96 7.49 10.12 -1.94
CA ASP A 96 8.94 10.22 -2.03
C ASP A 96 9.58 10.11 -0.63
N ILE A 97 9.09 10.87 0.36
CA ILE A 97 9.57 10.78 1.75
C ILE A 97 8.37 10.73 2.69
N GLY A 98 8.17 9.60 3.35
CA GLY A 98 7.08 9.41 4.31
C GLY A 98 6.49 8.02 4.28
N ASN A 99 5.51 7.79 5.09
CA ASN A 99 4.97 6.46 5.37
C ASN A 99 3.58 6.27 4.76
N ILE A 100 3.29 5.04 4.37
CA ILE A 100 1.97 4.62 3.93
C ILE A 100 1.37 3.70 4.99
N LYS A 101 0.20 4.06 5.50
CA LYS A 101 -0.57 3.23 6.42
C LYS A 101 -1.98 3.03 5.88
N ILE A 102 -2.36 1.79 5.64
CA ILE A 102 -3.67 1.42 5.08
C ILE A 102 -4.30 0.35 5.95
N ASP A 103 -5.58 0.51 6.27
CA ASP A 103 -6.38 -0.50 6.96
C ASP A 103 -7.76 -0.64 6.32
N LYS A 104 -8.17 -1.87 6.08
CA LYS A 104 -9.47 -2.24 5.51
C LYS A 104 -9.71 -1.65 4.13
N VAL A 105 -9.13 -2.28 3.12
CA VAL A 105 -9.40 -1.98 1.71
C VAL A 105 -10.02 -3.20 1.04
N ASN A 106 -11.14 -2.99 0.36
CA ASN A 106 -11.71 -3.92 -0.61
C ASN A 106 -11.39 -3.40 -2.01
N GLY A 107 -10.34 -3.93 -2.60
CA GLY A 107 -9.76 -3.50 -3.87
C GLY A 107 -8.25 -3.76 -3.92
N ASN A 108 -7.66 -3.53 -5.06
CA ASN A 108 -6.23 -3.72 -5.26
C ASN A 108 -5.46 -2.50 -4.74
N THR A 109 -4.24 -2.75 -4.25
CA THR A 109 -3.35 -1.70 -3.79
C THR A 109 -2.03 -1.74 -4.54
N ASN A 110 -1.56 -0.59 -5.01
CA ASN A 110 -0.26 -0.40 -5.64
C ASN A 110 0.46 0.76 -4.95
N LEU A 111 1.45 0.43 -4.12
CA LEU A 111 2.03 1.34 -3.15
C LEU A 111 3.53 1.47 -3.37
N TYR A 112 4.02 2.69 -3.34
CA TYR A 112 5.44 2.99 -3.44
C TYR A 112 5.85 4.07 -2.43
N THR A 113 6.96 3.85 -1.75
CA THR A 113 7.68 4.93 -1.04
C THR A 113 9.19 4.86 -1.32
N ALA A 114 9.81 6.00 -1.58
CA ALA A 114 11.26 6.02 -1.73
C ALA A 114 11.97 5.96 -0.38
N LYS A 115 11.47 6.69 0.63
CA LYS A 115 12.00 6.66 2.00
C LYS A 115 10.85 6.63 3.00
N GLY A 116 10.65 5.48 3.65
CA GLY A 116 9.61 5.29 4.65
C GLY A 116 9.11 3.85 4.68
N PHE A 117 8.27 3.54 5.61
CA PHE A 117 7.67 2.22 5.74
C PHE A 117 6.28 2.16 5.10
N ILE A 118 5.92 0.95 4.68
CA ILE A 118 4.57 0.63 4.21
C ILE A 118 3.95 -0.36 5.20
N ASN A 119 2.84 0.02 5.79
CA ASN A 119 2.07 -0.83 6.70
C ASN A 119 0.64 -0.96 6.18
N VAL A 120 0.28 -2.13 5.68
CA VAL A 120 -1.05 -2.41 5.17
C VAL A 120 -1.70 -3.55 5.95
N LYS A 121 -3.00 -3.42 6.22
CA LYS A 121 -3.77 -4.42 6.94
C LYS A 121 -5.14 -4.63 6.31
N ASN A 122 -5.63 -5.88 6.38
CA ASN A 122 -7.01 -6.24 6.02
C ASN A 122 -7.34 -5.84 4.57
N ILE A 123 -6.55 -6.34 3.61
CA ILE A 123 -6.78 -6.08 2.18
C ILE A 123 -7.48 -7.28 1.54
N ILE A 124 -8.62 -7.02 0.92
CA ILE A 124 -9.34 -7.97 0.06
C ILE A 124 -9.06 -7.57 -1.39
N GLY A 125 -8.02 -8.15 -1.97
CA GLY A 125 -7.52 -7.82 -3.30
C GLY A 125 -6.01 -8.04 -3.42
N ASP A 126 -5.45 -7.72 -4.56
CA ASP A 126 -4.02 -7.84 -4.82
C ASP A 126 -3.26 -6.69 -4.14
N ASN A 127 -2.11 -7.02 -3.57
CA ASN A 127 -1.22 -6.04 -2.96
C ASN A 127 0.13 -6.01 -3.69
N ILE A 128 0.46 -4.85 -4.23
CA ILE A 128 1.79 -4.53 -4.75
C ILE A 128 2.36 -3.43 -3.85
N ALA A 129 3.50 -3.68 -3.22
CA ALA A 129 4.16 -2.70 -2.35
C ALA A 129 5.65 -2.66 -2.62
N ARG A 130 6.21 -1.46 -2.76
CA ARG A 130 7.63 -1.24 -3.01
C ARG A 130 8.17 -0.13 -2.13
N SER A 131 9.34 -0.38 -1.51
CA SER A 131 10.11 0.63 -0.78
C SER A 131 11.57 0.58 -1.20
N ASN A 132 12.21 1.74 -1.39
CA ASN A 132 13.66 1.73 -1.57
C ASN A 132 14.37 1.69 -0.20
N PHE A 133 13.89 2.46 0.78
CA PHE A 133 14.44 2.50 2.13
C PHE A 133 13.31 2.43 3.17
N GLY A 134 13.08 1.25 3.71
CA GLY A 134 12.10 1.04 4.79
C GLY A 134 11.46 -0.34 4.75
N ASP A 135 10.90 -0.71 5.89
CA ASP A 135 10.25 -1.99 6.07
C ASP A 135 8.86 -2.00 5.44
N ILE A 136 8.44 -3.18 4.98
CA ILE A 136 7.09 -3.40 4.48
C ILE A 136 6.42 -4.48 5.32
N ASN A 137 5.30 -4.11 5.94
CA ASN A 137 4.48 -5.00 6.75
C ASN A 137 3.08 -5.10 6.14
N ALA A 138 2.71 -6.28 5.66
CA ALA A 138 1.43 -6.53 5.05
C ALA A 138 0.70 -7.67 5.77
N MET A 139 -0.36 -7.33 6.50
CA MET A 139 -1.09 -8.22 7.39
C MET A 139 -2.51 -8.47 6.87
N ASN A 140 -2.94 -9.73 6.89
CA ASN A 140 -4.28 -10.15 6.45
C ASN A 140 -4.57 -9.77 4.99
N ILE A 141 -3.67 -10.14 4.09
CA ILE A 141 -3.82 -9.89 2.65
C ILE A 141 -4.38 -11.16 1.99
N SER A 142 -5.49 -11.05 1.28
CA SER A 142 -6.16 -12.22 0.73
C SER A 142 -5.91 -12.47 -0.77
N GLY A 143 -5.49 -11.49 -1.56
CA GLY A 143 -5.14 -11.65 -2.99
C GLY A 143 -3.67 -11.95 -3.24
N LYS A 144 -3.20 -11.72 -4.46
CA LYS A 144 -1.78 -11.79 -4.83
C LYS A 144 -0.95 -10.81 -4.01
N VAL A 145 0.27 -11.21 -3.65
CA VAL A 145 1.23 -10.36 -2.94
C VAL A 145 2.51 -10.24 -3.76
N ASN A 146 2.89 -9.02 -4.12
CA ASN A 146 4.15 -8.71 -4.78
C ASN A 146 4.84 -7.58 -4.01
N VAL A 147 5.79 -7.92 -3.16
CA VAL A 147 6.43 -6.96 -2.25
C VAL A 147 7.93 -6.94 -2.46
N ILE A 148 8.45 -5.72 -2.67
CA ILE A 148 9.87 -5.49 -2.93
C ILE A 148 10.38 -4.38 -2.00
N SER A 149 11.43 -4.67 -1.22
CA SER A 149 12.20 -3.65 -0.50
C SER A 149 13.67 -3.68 -0.96
N GLU A 150 14.24 -2.53 -1.28
CA GLU A 150 15.69 -2.48 -1.55
C GLU A 150 16.47 -2.64 -0.24
N ILE A 151 16.13 -1.85 0.78
CA ILE A 151 16.73 -1.90 2.11
C ILE A 151 15.62 -1.85 3.15
N GLY A 152 15.34 -3.00 3.76
CA GLY A 152 14.31 -3.16 4.79
C GLY A 152 13.81 -4.58 4.89
N ASN A 153 13.13 -4.86 5.98
CA ASN A 153 12.52 -6.15 6.23
C ASN A 153 11.13 -6.23 5.58
N ILE A 154 10.74 -7.44 5.21
CA ILE A 154 9.41 -7.73 4.68
C ILE A 154 8.74 -8.72 5.64
N ILE A 155 7.57 -8.34 6.16
CA ILE A 155 6.74 -9.19 6.99
C ILE A 155 5.38 -9.32 6.34
N ILE A 156 5.00 -10.54 5.99
CA ILE A 156 3.72 -10.84 5.35
C ILE A 156 2.94 -11.82 6.22
N ASN A 157 1.69 -11.47 6.49
CA ASN A 157 0.70 -12.39 7.01
C ASN A 157 -0.44 -12.47 6.00
N LYS A 158 -0.56 -13.62 5.36
CA LYS A 158 -1.53 -13.87 4.31
C LYS A 158 -2.77 -14.55 4.85
N THR A 159 -3.92 -14.17 4.28
CA THR A 159 -5.19 -14.87 4.48
C THR A 159 -5.69 -15.41 3.16
N TYR A 160 -6.71 -16.25 3.21
CA TYR A 160 -7.34 -16.81 2.02
C TYR A 160 -8.73 -16.22 1.81
N ASN A 161 -9.06 -16.00 0.54
CA ASN A 161 -10.40 -15.66 0.11
C ASN A 161 -10.72 -16.45 -1.18
N SER A 162 -11.67 -17.37 -1.12
CA SER A 162 -12.03 -18.26 -2.23
C SER A 162 -12.59 -17.55 -3.47
N PHE A 163 -13.02 -16.30 -3.32
CA PHE A 163 -13.50 -15.50 -4.45
C PHE A 163 -12.35 -14.89 -5.27
N LEU A 164 -11.13 -14.86 -4.74
CA LEU A 164 -9.95 -14.40 -5.45
C LEU A 164 -9.26 -15.56 -6.14
N LYS A 165 -8.91 -15.39 -7.41
CA LYS A 165 -8.32 -16.45 -8.24
C LYS A 165 -6.81 -16.61 -8.08
N ASN A 166 -6.13 -15.56 -7.70
CA ASN A 166 -4.67 -15.54 -7.61
C ASN A 166 -4.22 -15.29 -6.17
N HIS A 167 -3.40 -16.19 -5.66
CA HIS A 167 -2.83 -16.13 -4.32
C HIS A 167 -1.30 -16.17 -4.32
N ASP A 168 -0.67 -15.95 -5.49
CA ASP A 168 0.78 -15.99 -5.63
C ASP A 168 1.47 -14.97 -4.73
N ILE A 169 2.64 -15.36 -4.25
CA ILE A 169 3.46 -14.54 -3.34
C ILE A 169 4.84 -14.38 -3.96
N LEU A 170 5.21 -13.14 -4.28
CA LEU A 170 6.56 -12.77 -4.69
C LEU A 170 7.12 -11.75 -3.71
N LEU A 171 8.19 -12.11 -3.00
CA LEU A 171 8.86 -11.26 -2.03
C LEU A 171 10.32 -11.10 -2.41
N LYS A 172 10.84 -9.88 -2.37
CA LYS A 172 12.24 -9.60 -2.65
C LYS A 172 12.76 -8.50 -1.73
N THR A 173 13.91 -8.74 -1.10
CA THR A 173 14.70 -7.70 -0.44
C THR A 173 16.15 -7.79 -0.85
N SER A 174 16.80 -6.63 -1.04
CA SER A 174 18.23 -6.60 -1.31
C SER A 174 19.05 -6.59 -0.02
N ARG A 175 18.59 -5.91 1.02
CA ARG A 175 19.19 -5.95 2.38
C ARG A 175 18.08 -5.94 3.43
N GLY A 176 17.88 -7.09 4.08
CA GLY A 176 16.84 -7.29 5.08
C GLY A 176 16.42 -8.76 5.17
N SER A 177 15.49 -9.05 6.03
CA SER A 177 14.90 -10.36 6.22
C SER A 177 13.48 -10.43 5.71
N ILE A 178 13.05 -11.62 5.32
CA ILE A 178 11.68 -11.91 4.90
C ILE A 178 11.06 -12.84 5.93
N THR A 179 9.93 -12.46 6.49
CA THR A 179 9.08 -13.31 7.34
C THR A 179 7.74 -13.49 6.64
N LEU A 180 7.32 -14.74 6.46
CA LEU A 180 6.11 -15.08 5.75
C LEU A 180 5.26 -16.07 6.57
N ASN A 181 4.07 -15.62 6.94
CA ASN A 181 3.04 -16.42 7.62
C ASN A 181 1.82 -16.56 6.73
N PHE A 182 1.32 -17.77 6.55
CA PHE A 182 0.14 -18.03 5.72
C PHE A 182 -0.48 -19.41 6.04
N PRO A 183 -1.76 -19.63 5.69
CA PRO A 183 -2.43 -20.90 5.91
C PRO A 183 -1.78 -22.05 5.11
N SER A 184 -1.45 -23.17 5.77
CA SER A 184 -0.67 -24.27 5.21
C SER A 184 -1.42 -25.21 4.25
N ASP A 185 -2.74 -25.13 4.19
CA ASP A 185 -3.61 -26.08 3.51
C ASP A 185 -4.14 -25.60 2.16
N LEU A 186 -3.72 -24.45 1.69
CA LEU A 186 -4.23 -23.77 0.52
C LEU A 186 -3.22 -23.71 -0.64
N PRO A 187 -3.67 -23.60 -1.91
CA PRO A 187 -2.77 -23.57 -3.06
C PRO A 187 -2.07 -22.22 -3.21
N TYR A 188 -0.76 -22.19 -3.02
CA TYR A 188 0.08 -21.02 -3.25
C TYR A 188 1.29 -21.34 -4.11
N ASN A 189 1.72 -20.39 -4.92
CA ASN A 189 3.09 -20.31 -5.41
C ASN A 189 3.84 -19.23 -4.64
N ILE A 190 4.98 -19.59 -4.10
CA ILE A 190 5.77 -18.72 -3.25
C ILE A 190 7.14 -18.57 -3.85
N LYS A 191 7.62 -17.33 -3.98
CA LYS A 191 9.00 -17.01 -4.27
C LYS A 191 9.47 -15.87 -3.38
N ALA A 192 10.45 -16.15 -2.53
CA ALA A 192 11.10 -15.18 -1.67
C ALA A 192 12.58 -15.09 -2.01
N ILE A 193 13.11 -13.87 -2.15
CA ILE A 193 14.50 -13.62 -2.55
C ILE A 193 15.10 -12.58 -1.59
N CYS A 194 16.18 -12.96 -0.90
CA CYS A 194 17.06 -12.05 -0.20
C CYS A 194 18.36 -11.91 -0.98
N GLU A 195 18.68 -10.71 -1.47
CA GLU A 195 19.93 -10.40 -2.16
C GLU A 195 20.97 -9.83 -1.18
N ASN A 196 22.24 -9.76 -1.61
CA ASN A 196 23.37 -9.25 -0.84
C ASN A 196 23.46 -9.91 0.55
N GLN A 197 23.53 -11.23 0.56
CA GLN A 197 23.55 -12.03 1.77
C GLN A 197 24.64 -11.54 2.74
N THR A 198 24.19 -11.04 3.88
CA THR A 198 25.02 -10.86 5.06
C THR A 198 24.57 -11.91 6.09
N SER A 199 25.37 -12.15 7.11
CA SER A 199 25.03 -13.09 8.21
C SER A 199 23.70 -12.75 8.93
N LYS A 200 23.08 -11.60 8.61
CA LYS A 200 21.82 -11.11 9.19
C LYS A 200 20.60 -11.29 8.28
N ASN A 201 20.78 -11.61 7.00
CA ASN A 201 19.67 -11.81 6.08
C ASN A 201 19.12 -13.22 6.22
N SER A 202 17.81 -13.36 6.36
CA SER A 202 17.15 -14.66 6.47
C SER A 202 15.79 -14.65 5.78
N ILE A 203 15.35 -15.82 5.37
CA ILE A 203 13.97 -16.09 5.00
C ILE A 203 13.41 -17.02 6.06
N SER A 204 12.30 -16.65 6.68
CA SER A 204 11.58 -17.46 7.65
C SER A 204 10.16 -17.69 7.18
N SER A 205 9.68 -18.91 7.28
CA SER A 205 8.34 -19.33 6.89
C SER A 205 7.83 -20.39 7.86
N GLU A 206 6.55 -20.35 8.21
CA GLU A 206 5.90 -21.39 9.03
C GLU A 206 5.83 -22.75 8.33
N ILE A 207 5.92 -22.76 7.00
CA ILE A 207 5.97 -24.00 6.24
C ILE A 207 7.33 -24.16 5.57
N PRO A 208 7.78 -25.43 5.34
CA PRO A 208 9.05 -25.68 4.68
C PRO A 208 9.03 -25.20 3.23
N LEU A 209 9.98 -24.34 2.89
CA LEU A 209 10.28 -23.92 1.53
C LEU A 209 11.58 -24.59 1.05
N ASN A 210 11.72 -24.76 -0.25
CA ASN A 210 12.96 -25.23 -0.85
C ASN A 210 13.94 -24.06 -0.96
N GLU A 211 14.89 -24.00 -0.05
CA GLU A 211 15.89 -22.93 0.01
C GLU A 211 17.12 -23.27 -0.82
N LYS A 212 17.54 -22.33 -1.64
CA LYS A 212 18.78 -22.37 -2.43
C LYS A 212 19.67 -21.23 -2.01
N TYR A 213 20.88 -21.57 -1.55
CA TYR A 213 21.88 -20.63 -1.10
C TYR A 213 22.91 -20.37 -2.21
N PHE A 214 23.12 -19.10 -2.52
CA PHE A 214 24.12 -18.63 -3.48
C PHE A 214 25.08 -17.67 -2.76
N PRO A 215 26.27 -17.37 -3.30
CA PRO A 215 27.23 -16.48 -2.64
C PRO A 215 26.70 -15.10 -2.27
N ASN A 216 25.71 -14.60 -3.02
CA ASN A 216 25.15 -13.25 -2.83
C ASN A 216 23.63 -13.23 -2.65
N LYS A 217 22.95 -14.37 -2.58
CA LYS A 217 21.49 -14.41 -2.41
C LYS A 217 20.99 -15.73 -1.82
N ILE A 218 19.84 -15.66 -1.17
CA ILE A 218 19.02 -16.80 -0.76
C ILE A 218 17.73 -16.75 -1.59
N ILE A 219 17.33 -17.88 -2.14
CA ILE A 219 16.03 -18.03 -2.82
C ILE A 219 15.27 -19.14 -2.10
N ALA A 220 14.07 -18.87 -1.65
CA ALA A 220 13.15 -19.85 -1.10
C ALA A 220 11.91 -19.94 -2.01
N GLU A 221 11.63 -21.13 -2.45
CA GLU A 221 10.50 -21.41 -3.37
C GLU A 221 9.64 -22.55 -2.79
N GLY A 222 8.33 -22.42 -2.96
CA GLY A 222 7.37 -23.44 -2.55
C GLY A 222 6.14 -23.44 -3.40
N LYS A 223 5.60 -24.65 -3.60
CA LYS A 223 4.33 -24.90 -4.23
C LYS A 223 3.49 -25.77 -3.31
N ILE A 224 2.32 -25.30 -2.93
CA ILE A 224 1.47 -26.01 -2.00
C ILE A 224 0.17 -26.34 -2.72
N LYS A 225 -0.24 -27.64 -2.63
CA LYS A 225 -1.54 -28.16 -3.11
C LYS A 225 -2.03 -27.58 -4.47
N GLY A 226 -1.25 -27.79 -5.53
CA GLY A 226 -1.75 -27.58 -6.90
C GLY A 226 -1.68 -26.16 -7.47
N GLY A 227 -0.97 -25.25 -6.84
CA GLY A 227 -0.64 -23.96 -7.46
C GLY A 227 0.03 -24.16 -8.84
N ASN A 228 -0.33 -23.40 -9.87
CA ASN A 228 0.38 -23.39 -11.16
C ASN A 228 1.54 -22.40 -11.06
N LEU A 229 2.76 -22.87 -11.37
CA LEU A 229 3.93 -22.01 -11.56
C LEU A 229 3.88 -21.33 -12.92
#